data_9bd4011c619c8e7a992cbb09b496232a
#
_entry.id   9bd4011c619c8e7a992cbb09b496232a
#
_cell.length_a   1.000
_cell.length_b   1.000
_cell.length_c   1.000
_cell.angle_alpha   90.00
_cell.angle_beta   90.00
_cell.angle_gamma   90.00
#
_symmetry.space_group_name_H-M   'P 1'
#
loop_
_entity.id
_entity.type
_entity.pdbx_description
1 polymer ?
#
loop_
_entity_poly.entity_id
_entity_poly.type
_entity_poly.pdbx_seq_one_letter_code
_entity_poly.pdbx_strand_id
1 'polypeptide(L)'
;AGWRGLNAGVLESTLAHMQAAPVDVLAWIGPAIGAGSYEVGKDVRDAFVDSDPHTACAFSPSRPGHWHCDLNAIARQRLLAVGVASISSAAVDTRSDPRFYSYRRAAVTGRFASLIWRE
;
A
#
# COMPACT_ATOMS: atom_id res chain seq x y z
N ALA A 1 -4.79 0.05 3.83
CA ALA A 1 -3.92 0.51 4.92
C ALA A 1 -3.21 1.79 4.50
N GLY A 2 -2.99 2.69 5.40
CA GLY A 2 -2.06 3.79 5.22
C GLY A 2 -0.61 3.31 5.40
N TRP A 3 0.37 4.17 5.10
CA TRP A 3 1.78 3.82 5.20
C TRP A 3 2.20 3.29 6.58
N ARG A 4 1.61 3.82 7.67
CA ARG A 4 1.90 3.37 9.04
C ARG A 4 1.47 1.92 9.26
N GLY A 5 0.24 1.58 8.88
CA GLY A 5 -0.26 0.22 9.00
C GLY A 5 0.51 -0.76 8.10
N LEU A 6 0.83 -0.31 6.87
CA LEU A 6 1.63 -1.13 5.96
C LEU A 6 3.03 -1.38 6.53
N ASN A 7 3.71 -0.35 7.03
CA ASN A 7 5.03 -0.49 7.65
C ASN A 7 5.01 -1.34 8.92
N ALA A 8 3.94 -1.24 9.71
CA ALA A 8 3.75 -2.02 10.93
C ALA A 8 3.39 -3.51 10.69
N GLY A 9 3.31 -3.97 9.43
CA GLY A 9 3.07 -5.38 9.12
C GLY A 9 1.60 -5.80 9.14
N VAL A 10 0.67 -4.91 8.82
CA VAL A 10 -0.77 -5.24 8.83
C VAL A 10 -1.13 -6.36 7.86
N LEU A 11 -0.43 -6.48 6.73
CA LEU A 11 -0.68 -7.53 5.73
C LEU A 11 -0.24 -8.90 6.28
N GLU A 12 0.96 -8.96 6.80
CA GLU A 12 1.56 -10.16 7.39
C GLU A 12 0.73 -10.64 8.59
N SER A 13 0.34 -9.73 9.47
CA SER A 13 -0.52 -10.04 10.61
C SER A 13 -1.89 -10.57 10.18
N THR A 14 -2.49 -9.97 9.15
CA THR A 14 -3.78 -10.43 8.61
C THR A 14 -3.68 -11.86 8.07
N LEU A 15 -2.65 -12.14 7.25
CA LEU A 15 -2.40 -13.48 6.71
C LEU A 15 -2.21 -14.52 7.81
N ALA A 16 -1.45 -14.20 8.86
CA ALA A 16 -1.24 -15.09 9.98
C ALA A 16 -2.56 -15.45 10.71
N HIS A 17 -3.51 -14.51 10.77
CA HIS A 17 -4.82 -14.75 11.40
C HIS A 17 -5.81 -15.49 10.49
N MET A 18 -5.59 -15.52 9.17
CA MET A 18 -6.47 -16.22 8.23
C MET A 18 -6.39 -17.75 8.35
N GLN A 19 -5.35 -18.30 8.99
CA GLN A 19 -5.12 -19.74 9.09
C GLN A 19 -5.16 -20.49 7.75
N ALA A 20 -4.76 -19.80 6.68
CA ALA A 20 -4.65 -20.32 5.31
C ALA A 20 -3.19 -20.32 4.88
N ALA A 21 -2.80 -21.31 4.07
CA ALA A 21 -1.46 -21.28 3.48
C ALA A 21 -1.36 -20.07 2.52
N PRO A 22 -0.30 -19.26 2.58
CA PRO A 22 -0.18 -18.07 1.75
C PRO A 22 -0.32 -18.34 0.24
N VAL A 23 0.08 -19.52 -0.21
CA VAL A 23 -0.04 -19.95 -1.62
C VAL A 23 -1.51 -20.10 -2.06
N ASP A 24 -2.41 -20.35 -1.13
CA ASP A 24 -3.86 -20.50 -1.40
C ASP A 24 -4.62 -19.17 -1.28
N VAL A 25 -3.92 -18.07 -0.93
CA VAL A 25 -4.52 -16.75 -0.76
C VAL A 25 -4.50 -15.97 -2.06
N LEU A 26 -5.66 -15.45 -2.44
CA LEU A 26 -5.78 -14.45 -3.50
C LEU A 26 -5.76 -13.04 -2.87
N ALA A 27 -4.85 -12.19 -3.29
CA ALA A 27 -4.78 -10.82 -2.84
C ALA A 27 -5.24 -9.85 -3.94
N TRP A 28 -6.08 -8.90 -3.56
CA TRP A 28 -6.48 -7.80 -4.42
C TRP A 28 -6.16 -6.47 -3.73
N ILE A 29 -5.31 -5.68 -4.37
CA ILE A 29 -5.00 -4.32 -3.91
C ILE A 29 -6.06 -3.39 -4.51
N GLY A 30 -6.98 -2.93 -3.65
CA GLY A 30 -8.06 -2.02 -4.04
C GLY A 30 -7.57 -0.63 -4.44
N PRO A 31 -8.50 0.28 -4.79
CA PRO A 31 -8.16 1.66 -5.12
C PRO A 31 -7.35 2.31 -3.99
N ALA A 32 -6.23 2.91 -4.34
CA ALA A 32 -5.30 3.54 -3.42
C ALA A 32 -4.69 4.79 -4.08
N ILE A 33 -3.96 5.58 -3.30
CA ILE A 33 -3.22 6.71 -3.87
C ILE A 33 -2.09 6.18 -4.76
N GLY A 34 -1.97 6.72 -5.97
CA GLY A 34 -0.93 6.33 -6.92
C GLY A 34 0.45 6.90 -6.55
N ALA A 35 1.52 6.26 -7.03
CA ALA A 35 2.89 6.68 -6.76
C ALA A 35 3.14 8.15 -7.12
N GLY A 36 2.74 8.58 -8.32
CA GLY A 36 2.90 9.96 -8.76
C GLY A 36 2.12 11.01 -7.97
N SER A 37 1.15 10.57 -7.15
CA SER A 37 0.32 11.43 -6.32
C SER A 37 0.71 11.42 -4.82
N TYR A 38 1.60 10.53 -4.42
CA TYR A 38 1.94 10.30 -3.02
C TYR A 38 3.38 10.72 -2.71
N GLU A 39 3.59 12.03 -2.53
CA GLU A 39 4.85 12.58 -2.08
C GLU A 39 4.99 12.45 -0.56
N VAL A 40 6.16 12.00 -0.10
CA VAL A 40 6.49 11.75 1.30
C VAL A 40 7.85 12.35 1.66
N GLY A 41 8.07 12.60 2.93
CA GLY A 41 9.35 13.04 3.46
C GLY A 41 10.31 11.89 3.79
N LYS A 42 11.48 12.26 4.30
CA LYS A 42 12.54 11.33 4.71
C LYS A 42 12.08 10.37 5.79
N ASP A 43 11.25 10.81 6.72
CA ASP A 43 10.71 10.01 7.82
C ASP A 43 9.95 8.77 7.35
N VAL A 44 9.11 8.93 6.33
CA VAL A 44 8.36 7.81 5.76
C VAL A 44 9.28 6.87 4.97
N ARG A 45 10.17 7.42 4.17
CA ARG A 45 11.13 6.62 3.40
C ARG A 45 12.03 5.80 4.31
N ASP A 46 12.62 6.43 5.31
CA ASP A 46 13.53 5.75 6.24
C ASP A 46 12.80 4.66 7.02
N ALA A 47 11.57 4.92 7.49
CA ALA A 47 10.78 3.91 8.21
C ALA A 47 10.62 2.60 7.41
N PHE A 48 10.44 2.68 6.10
CA PHE A 48 10.37 1.50 5.25
C PHE A 48 11.74 0.89 4.95
N VAL A 49 12.71 1.71 4.55
CA VAL A 49 14.03 1.25 4.11
C VAL A 49 14.84 0.66 5.27
N ASP A 50 14.71 1.21 6.47
CA ASP A 50 15.39 0.69 7.67
C ASP A 50 14.80 -0.67 8.10
N SER A 51 13.49 -0.87 7.89
CA SER A 51 12.86 -2.17 8.18
C SER A 51 13.10 -3.21 7.10
N ASP A 52 13.13 -2.79 5.84
CA ASP A 52 13.41 -3.65 4.67
C ASP A 52 14.06 -2.82 3.55
N PRO A 53 15.39 -2.95 3.36
CA PRO A 53 16.12 -2.22 2.31
C PRO A 53 15.60 -2.43 0.89
N HIS A 54 14.94 -3.56 0.60
CA HIS A 54 14.36 -3.82 -0.72
C HIS A 54 13.22 -2.86 -1.07
N THR A 55 12.60 -2.23 -0.07
CA THR A 55 11.55 -1.23 -0.30
C THR A 55 12.06 0.06 -0.95
N ALA A 56 13.39 0.28 -0.97
CA ALA A 56 13.99 1.46 -1.58
C ALA A 56 13.58 1.66 -3.04
N CYS A 57 13.34 0.58 -3.79
CA CYS A 57 12.91 0.65 -5.19
C CYS A 57 11.49 1.24 -5.39
N ALA A 58 10.68 1.29 -4.33
CA ALA A 58 9.35 1.90 -4.37
C ALA A 58 9.37 3.43 -4.15
N PHE A 59 10.54 4.01 -4.00
CA PHE A 59 10.71 5.45 -3.79
C PHE A 59 11.48 6.06 -4.95
N SER A 60 10.92 7.08 -5.58
CA SER A 60 11.60 7.88 -6.60
C SER A 60 11.75 9.33 -6.14
N PRO A 61 12.91 9.97 -6.34
CA PRO A 61 13.11 11.38 -5.96
C PRO A 61 12.05 12.29 -6.57
N SER A 62 11.56 13.26 -5.80
CA SER A 62 10.70 14.34 -6.29
C SER A 62 11.38 15.70 -6.16
N ARG A 63 11.35 16.30 -5.01
CA ARG A 63 12.07 17.54 -4.67
C ARG A 63 13.06 17.30 -3.53
N PRO A 64 14.01 18.18 -3.25
CA PRO A 64 15.00 17.97 -2.19
C PRO A 64 14.36 17.49 -0.88
N GLY A 65 14.82 16.33 -0.37
CA GLY A 65 14.33 15.72 0.86
C GLY A 65 12.96 15.05 0.76
N HIS A 66 12.40 14.89 -0.43
CA HIS A 66 11.09 14.27 -0.67
C HIS A 66 11.14 13.23 -1.79
N TRP A 67 10.22 12.28 -1.72
CA TRP A 67 10.09 11.17 -2.67
C TRP A 67 8.64 10.89 -3.01
N HIS A 68 8.40 10.47 -4.22
CA HIS A 68 7.18 9.77 -4.57
C HIS A 68 7.27 8.33 -4.06
N CYS A 69 6.23 7.87 -3.38
CA CYS A 69 6.18 6.53 -2.77
C CYS A 69 5.11 5.67 -3.43
N ASP A 70 5.50 4.50 -3.91
CA ASP A 70 4.58 3.49 -4.45
C ASP A 70 4.16 2.51 -3.34
N LEU A 71 3.07 2.83 -2.64
CA LEU A 71 2.52 1.95 -1.60
C LEU A 71 2.00 0.62 -2.16
N ASN A 72 1.53 0.59 -3.42
CA ASN A 72 1.09 -0.64 -4.05
C ASN A 72 2.26 -1.58 -4.31
N ALA A 73 3.39 -1.05 -4.77
CA ALA A 73 4.61 -1.83 -4.94
C ALA A 73 5.10 -2.41 -3.61
N ILE A 74 5.12 -1.62 -2.53
CA ILE A 74 5.50 -2.11 -1.19
C ILE A 74 4.54 -3.20 -0.71
N ALA A 75 3.23 -2.99 -0.84
CA ALA A 75 2.25 -3.99 -0.45
C ALA A 75 2.44 -5.30 -1.22
N ARG A 76 2.63 -5.21 -2.54
CA ARG A 76 2.90 -6.37 -3.40
C ARG A 76 4.17 -7.10 -2.99
N GLN A 77 5.26 -6.38 -2.74
CA GLN A 77 6.53 -6.95 -2.30
C GLN A 77 6.38 -7.73 -0.99
N ARG A 78 5.71 -7.14 0.00
CA ARG A 78 5.46 -7.80 1.30
C ARG A 78 4.60 -9.06 1.17
N LEU A 79 3.55 -9.01 0.36
CA LEU A 79 2.70 -10.18 0.08
C LEU A 79 3.49 -11.31 -0.59
N LEU A 80 4.32 -10.97 -1.59
CA LEU A 80 5.20 -11.94 -2.24
C LEU A 80 6.21 -12.56 -1.26
N ALA A 81 6.80 -11.75 -0.39
CA ALA A 81 7.79 -12.20 0.59
C ALA A 81 7.22 -13.22 1.59
N VAL A 82 5.93 -13.17 1.90
CA VAL A 82 5.25 -14.14 2.77
C VAL A 82 4.61 -15.30 2.00
N GLY A 83 4.77 -15.37 0.68
CA GLY A 83 4.37 -16.52 -0.14
C GLY A 83 3.03 -16.39 -0.87
N VAL A 84 2.39 -15.20 -0.85
CA VAL A 84 1.19 -14.95 -1.66
C VAL A 84 1.62 -14.70 -3.11
N ALA A 85 1.32 -15.62 -4.01
CA ALA A 85 1.72 -15.54 -5.42
C ALA A 85 0.67 -14.84 -6.31
N SER A 86 -0.60 -15.00 -6.00
CA SER A 86 -1.71 -14.45 -6.79
C SER A 86 -2.12 -13.06 -6.27
N ILE A 87 -1.59 -12.01 -6.88
CA ILE A 87 -1.81 -10.62 -6.47
C ILE A 87 -2.27 -9.80 -7.68
N SER A 88 -3.45 -9.22 -7.57
CA SER A 88 -4.00 -8.28 -8.56
C SER A 88 -4.19 -6.88 -7.95
N SER A 89 -4.37 -5.87 -8.78
CA SER A 89 -4.56 -4.49 -8.35
C SER A 89 -5.63 -3.80 -9.19
N ALA A 90 -6.39 -2.92 -8.56
CA ALA A 90 -7.34 -2.04 -9.24
C ALA A 90 -6.68 -1.03 -10.17
N ALA A 91 -5.38 -0.75 -9.98
CA ALA A 91 -4.60 0.23 -10.75
C ALA A 91 -5.26 1.63 -10.85
N VAL A 92 -5.91 2.06 -9.76
CA VAL A 92 -6.61 3.36 -9.66
C VAL A 92 -5.88 4.26 -8.68
N ASP A 93 -5.62 5.50 -9.10
CA ASP A 93 -5.12 6.56 -8.22
C ASP A 93 -6.30 7.36 -7.64
N THR A 94 -6.58 7.15 -6.36
CA THR A 94 -7.69 7.81 -5.66
C THR A 94 -7.53 9.32 -5.54
N ARG A 95 -6.32 9.88 -5.69
CA ARG A 95 -6.11 11.33 -5.65
C ARG A 95 -6.52 12.01 -6.95
N SER A 96 -6.20 11.42 -8.07
CA SER A 96 -6.49 11.96 -9.40
C SER A 96 -7.90 11.61 -9.90
N ASP A 97 -8.44 10.46 -9.47
CA ASP A 97 -9.77 10.01 -9.89
C ASP A 97 -10.86 10.61 -8.99
N PRO A 98 -11.75 11.48 -9.52
CA PRO A 98 -12.77 12.18 -8.73
C PRO A 98 -13.86 11.26 -8.17
N ARG A 99 -13.97 10.02 -8.64
CA ARG A 99 -14.94 9.03 -8.13
C ARG A 99 -14.60 8.52 -6.73
N PHE A 100 -13.36 8.76 -6.25
CA PHE A 100 -12.89 8.28 -4.95
C PHE A 100 -12.67 9.43 -3.97
N TYR A 101 -12.90 9.16 -2.70
CA TYR A 101 -12.47 10.04 -1.61
C TYR A 101 -10.95 10.02 -1.48
N SER A 102 -10.35 11.18 -1.24
CA SER A 102 -8.90 11.29 -1.06
C SER A 102 -8.56 12.42 -0.08
N TYR A 103 -7.97 12.06 1.05
CA TYR A 103 -7.46 13.01 2.04
C TYR A 103 -6.35 13.90 1.46
N ARG A 104 -5.54 13.39 0.55
CA ARG A 104 -4.48 14.16 -0.13
C ARG A 104 -5.02 15.16 -1.15
N ARG A 105 -6.26 14.99 -1.60
CA ARG A 105 -6.96 15.97 -2.45
C ARG A 105 -7.74 16.97 -1.62
N ALA A 106 -8.41 16.54 -0.55
CA ALA A 106 -9.21 17.38 0.33
C ALA A 106 -9.16 16.83 1.76
N ALA A 107 -8.70 17.66 2.72
CA ALA A 107 -8.55 17.24 4.12
C ALA A 107 -9.87 16.86 4.78
N VAL A 108 -10.96 17.53 4.39
CA VAL A 108 -12.33 17.14 4.77
C VAL A 108 -12.90 16.27 3.65
N THR A 109 -13.01 14.96 3.92
CA THR A 109 -13.44 13.99 2.92
C THR A 109 -14.08 12.78 3.57
N GLY A 110 -14.89 12.04 2.81
CA GLY A 110 -15.40 10.74 3.20
C GLY A 110 -14.31 9.66 3.26
N ARG A 111 -14.75 8.46 3.57
CA ARG A 111 -13.97 7.23 3.52
C ARG A 111 -14.76 6.19 2.74
N PHE A 112 -14.09 5.25 2.13
CA PHE A 112 -14.69 4.07 1.52
C PHE A 112 -14.00 2.82 2.03
N ALA A 113 -14.69 1.69 1.91
CA ALA A 113 -14.14 0.39 2.25
C ALA A 113 -14.49 -0.61 1.15
N SER A 114 -13.58 -1.52 0.90
CA SER A 114 -13.85 -2.73 0.11
C SER A 114 -14.03 -3.89 1.08
N LEU A 115 -15.11 -4.63 0.92
CA LEU A 115 -15.47 -5.74 1.80
C LEU A 115 -15.62 -7.01 0.97
N ILE A 116 -15.19 -8.11 1.55
CA ILE A 116 -15.40 -9.45 1.01
C ILE A 116 -15.81 -10.37 2.16
N TRP A 117 -16.78 -11.23 1.92
CA TRP A 117 -17.20 -12.24 2.88
C TRP A 117 -17.59 -13.52 2.15
N ARG A 118 -17.67 -14.60 2.91
CA ARG A 118 -18.11 -15.91 2.46
C ARG A 118 -19.43 -16.26 3.16
N GLU A 119 -20.40 -16.71 2.39
CA GLU A 119 -21.66 -17.27 2.90
C GLU A 119 -21.48 -18.73 3.33
#